data_94c802822f81590ee2a86fe643514ac0
#
_entry.id   94c802822f81590ee2a86fe643514ac0
#
_cell.length_a   1.000
_cell.length_b   1.000
_cell.length_c   1.000
_cell.angle_alpha   90.00
_cell.angle_beta   90.00
_cell.angle_gamma   90.00
#
_symmetry.space_group_name_H-M   'P 1'
#
loop_
_entity.id
_entity.type
_entity.pdbx_description
1 polymer ?
#
loop_
_entity_poly.entity_id
_entity_poly.type
_entity_poly.pdbx_seq_one_letter_code
_entity_poly.pdbx_strand_id
1 'polypeptide(L)'
;SVPPVLVGASLGGIAGMIAQGEYAKAGRRGFAALVLVDITPQMNMEGVQKILGFMASNLEEGFASLEEAADTISRYMPGRPRPKNLSGLAKNLRLRENGRYYWHWDPRFITGTQKPQGSREPERLQMAARSLKIPTLLVRGRDSDLVTVEAARQFAEIVPHSEFIDVANAGHMVAGDKNDIFTSAVLDFLTRMAPAASTS
;
A
#
# COMPACT_ATOMS: atom_id res chain seq x y z
N SER A 1 -9.13 9.14 24.68
CA SER A 1 -9.41 9.11 23.23
C SER A 1 -9.37 7.67 22.74
N VAL A 2 -10.25 7.34 21.82
CA VAL A 2 -10.25 6.02 21.15
C VAL A 2 -9.08 5.98 20.19
N PRO A 3 -8.23 4.94 20.21
CA PRO A 3 -7.15 4.81 19.23
C PRO A 3 -7.72 4.72 17.79
N PRO A 4 -7.07 5.35 16.80
CA PRO A 4 -7.52 5.28 15.41
C PRO A 4 -7.28 3.89 14.81
N VAL A 5 -8.04 3.55 13.77
CA VAL A 5 -7.71 2.45 12.87
C VAL A 5 -6.82 2.99 11.76
N LEU A 6 -5.76 2.26 11.43
CA LEU A 6 -4.90 2.60 10.31
C LEU A 6 -5.18 1.66 9.13
N VAL A 7 -5.48 2.25 7.97
CA VAL A 7 -5.55 1.55 6.67
C VAL A 7 -4.38 2.02 5.83
N GLY A 8 -3.42 1.14 5.59
CA GLY A 8 -2.17 1.49 4.92
C GLY A 8 -1.91 0.62 3.70
N ALA A 9 -1.79 1.26 2.52
CA ALA A 9 -1.36 0.60 1.31
C ALA A 9 0.16 0.77 1.10
N SER A 10 0.83 -0.29 0.65
CA SER A 10 2.25 -0.24 0.28
C SER A 10 3.10 0.42 1.39
N LEU A 11 3.78 1.55 1.10
CA LEU A 11 4.57 2.31 2.07
C LEU A 11 3.77 2.71 3.31
N GLY A 12 2.49 3.06 3.16
CA GLY A 12 1.60 3.38 4.28
C GLY A 12 1.38 2.20 5.22
N GLY A 13 1.29 0.99 4.69
CA GLY A 13 1.22 -0.25 5.48
C GLY A 13 2.53 -0.56 6.21
N ILE A 14 3.68 -0.37 5.54
CA ILE A 14 5.01 -0.48 6.14
C ILE A 14 5.14 0.48 7.33
N ALA A 15 4.83 1.75 7.11
CA ALA A 15 4.91 2.78 8.15
C ALA A 15 4.00 2.47 9.33
N GLY A 16 2.76 2.02 9.06
CA GLY A 16 1.81 1.63 10.09
C GLY A 16 2.27 0.43 10.93
N MET A 17 2.80 -0.59 10.28
CA MET A 17 3.33 -1.78 10.94
C MET A 17 4.52 -1.44 11.85
N ILE A 18 5.47 -0.64 11.34
CA ILE A 18 6.62 -0.17 12.13
C ILE A 18 6.16 0.69 13.30
N ALA A 19 5.29 1.67 13.07
CA ALA A 19 4.77 2.55 14.12
C ALA A 19 4.07 1.76 15.22
N GLN A 20 3.22 0.80 14.86
CA GLN A 20 2.56 -0.07 15.84
C GLN A 20 3.59 -0.90 16.64
N GLY A 21 4.64 -1.40 15.99
CA GLY A 21 5.74 -2.10 16.67
C GLY A 21 6.46 -1.22 17.67
N GLU A 22 6.75 0.03 17.32
CA GLU A 22 7.38 0.99 18.23
C GLU A 22 6.45 1.39 19.41
N TYR A 23 5.15 1.55 19.15
CA TYR A 23 4.18 1.77 20.24
C TYR A 23 4.13 0.58 21.21
N ALA A 24 4.11 -0.65 20.68
CA ALA A 24 4.11 -1.85 21.51
C ALA A 24 5.37 -1.96 22.38
N LYS A 25 6.55 -1.70 21.81
CA LYS A 25 7.81 -1.67 22.57
C LYS A 25 7.82 -0.62 23.70
N ALA A 26 7.21 0.54 23.44
CA ALA A 26 7.12 1.62 24.41
C ALA A 26 6.00 1.43 25.45
N GLY A 27 5.27 0.32 25.43
CA GLY A 27 4.11 0.07 26.30
C GLY A 27 2.97 1.08 26.07
N ARG A 28 2.90 1.70 24.91
CA ARG A 28 1.93 2.75 24.54
C ARG A 28 0.80 2.19 23.68
N ARG A 29 -0.37 2.80 23.78
CA ARG A 29 -1.45 2.54 22.84
C ARG A 29 -1.09 3.14 21.47
N GLY A 30 -1.10 2.31 20.45
CA GLY A 30 -0.94 2.70 19.06
C GLY A 30 -2.29 2.79 18.33
N PHE A 31 -2.51 1.90 17.39
CA PHE A 31 -3.76 1.80 16.65
C PHE A 31 -4.75 0.83 17.32
N ALA A 32 -6.06 1.03 17.06
CA ALA A 32 -7.11 0.09 17.45
C ALA A 32 -7.10 -1.16 16.57
N ALA A 33 -6.80 -0.99 15.29
CA ALA A 33 -6.64 -2.06 14.31
C ALA A 33 -5.74 -1.60 13.17
N LEU A 34 -5.25 -2.56 12.38
CA LEU A 34 -4.38 -2.32 11.23
C LEU A 34 -4.93 -3.05 10.00
N VAL A 35 -5.13 -2.32 8.91
CA VAL A 35 -5.43 -2.90 7.59
C VAL A 35 -4.22 -2.69 6.70
N LEU A 36 -3.59 -3.78 6.29
CA LEU A 36 -2.45 -3.81 5.37
C LEU A 36 -2.96 -4.11 3.97
N VAL A 37 -2.76 -3.17 3.04
CA VAL A 37 -3.22 -3.32 1.67
C VAL A 37 -2.03 -3.66 0.78
N ASP A 38 -1.99 -4.90 0.37
CA ASP A 38 -1.01 -5.52 -0.52
C ASP A 38 0.43 -5.26 -0.09
N ILE A 39 0.71 -5.49 1.19
CA ILE A 39 2.02 -5.35 1.79
C ILE A 39 2.23 -6.34 2.95
N THR A 40 3.39 -6.97 2.99
CA THR A 40 3.83 -7.89 4.05
C THR A 40 5.30 -7.61 4.39
N PRO A 41 5.83 -8.12 5.52
CA PRO A 41 7.25 -7.97 5.83
C PRO A 41 8.18 -8.54 4.78
N GLN A 42 7.75 -9.60 4.10
CA GLN A 42 8.48 -10.19 2.98
C GLN A 42 7.77 -9.84 1.68
N MET A 43 8.50 -9.23 0.78
CA MET A 43 8.01 -8.79 -0.52
C MET A 43 8.82 -9.46 -1.63
N ASN A 44 8.18 -9.70 -2.77
CA ASN A 44 8.89 -10.14 -3.95
C ASN A 44 9.76 -8.99 -4.49
N MET A 45 11.07 -9.20 -4.55
CA MET A 45 12.02 -8.16 -4.97
C MET A 45 11.88 -7.77 -6.44
N GLU A 46 11.44 -8.67 -7.31
CA GLU A 46 11.12 -8.34 -8.70
C GLU A 46 9.94 -7.38 -8.79
N GLY A 47 8.89 -7.62 -8.00
CA GLY A 47 7.77 -6.70 -7.87
C GLY A 47 8.18 -5.33 -7.33
N VAL A 48 9.05 -5.30 -6.30
CA VAL A 48 9.62 -4.05 -5.79
C VAL A 48 10.38 -3.30 -6.88
N GLN A 49 11.25 -3.98 -7.63
CA GLN A 49 12.03 -3.35 -8.71
C GLN A 49 11.14 -2.83 -9.83
N LYS A 50 10.09 -3.56 -10.20
CA LYS A 50 9.10 -3.14 -11.20
C LYS A 50 8.39 -1.84 -10.79
N ILE A 51 7.98 -1.73 -9.53
CA ILE A 51 7.36 -0.52 -8.96
C ILE A 51 8.34 0.65 -8.97
N LEU A 52 9.56 0.44 -8.47
CA LEU A 52 10.59 1.47 -8.42
C LEU A 52 11.01 1.93 -9.83
N GLY A 53 11.12 1.01 -10.79
CA GLY A 53 11.40 1.33 -12.19
C GLY A 53 10.29 2.18 -12.83
N PHE A 54 9.02 1.84 -12.57
CA PHE A 54 7.89 2.67 -12.99
C PHE A 54 7.94 4.07 -12.36
N MET A 55 8.17 4.14 -11.06
CA MET A 55 8.28 5.43 -10.36
C MET A 55 9.47 6.28 -10.84
N ALA A 56 10.56 5.64 -11.24
CA ALA A 56 11.72 6.32 -11.79
C ALA A 56 11.52 6.79 -13.24
N SER A 57 10.52 6.26 -13.95
CA SER A 57 10.25 6.67 -15.33
C SER A 57 9.87 8.14 -15.41
N ASN A 58 10.45 8.86 -16.36
CA ASN A 58 10.17 10.27 -16.65
C ASN A 58 10.39 11.24 -15.46
N LEU A 59 11.21 10.88 -14.45
CA LEU A 59 11.48 11.76 -13.30
C LEU A 59 12.18 13.05 -13.70
N GLU A 60 13.18 12.97 -14.59
CA GLU A 60 13.99 14.12 -14.98
C GLU A 60 13.32 14.92 -16.10
N GLU A 61 12.84 14.21 -17.12
CA GLU A 61 12.28 14.85 -18.32
C GLU A 61 10.80 15.23 -18.15
N GLY A 62 10.07 14.54 -17.28
CA GLY A 62 8.61 14.68 -17.18
C GLY A 62 7.90 14.13 -18.42
N PHE A 63 6.58 14.35 -18.49
CA PHE A 63 5.72 13.95 -19.62
C PHE A 63 5.35 15.18 -20.45
N ALA A 64 5.31 15.05 -21.76
CA ALA A 64 4.88 16.15 -22.64
C ALA A 64 3.37 16.40 -22.54
N SER A 65 2.59 15.37 -22.17
CA SER A 65 1.14 15.49 -22.02
C SER A 65 0.58 14.49 -21.01
N LEU A 66 -0.70 14.65 -20.65
CA LEU A 66 -1.44 13.67 -19.82
C LEU A 66 -1.62 12.34 -20.57
N GLU A 67 -1.71 12.37 -21.90
CA GLU A 67 -1.79 11.20 -22.75
C GLU A 67 -0.52 10.36 -22.66
N GLU A 68 0.66 11.00 -22.73
CA GLU A 68 1.95 10.30 -22.58
C GLU A 68 2.06 9.64 -21.21
N ALA A 69 1.65 10.34 -20.14
CA ALA A 69 1.62 9.76 -18.80
C ALA A 69 0.64 8.57 -18.73
N ALA A 70 -0.54 8.68 -19.34
CA ALA A 70 -1.52 7.60 -19.39
C ALA A 70 -0.98 6.38 -20.15
N ASP A 71 -0.25 6.59 -21.24
CA ASP A 71 0.36 5.51 -22.03
C ASP A 71 1.48 4.81 -21.23
N THR A 72 2.24 5.57 -20.46
CA THR A 72 3.27 5.01 -19.55
C THR A 72 2.63 4.14 -18.45
N ILE A 73 1.52 4.61 -17.87
CA ILE A 73 0.77 3.81 -16.88
C ILE A 73 0.19 2.56 -17.52
N SER A 74 -0.36 2.64 -18.72
CA SER A 74 -0.94 1.49 -19.42
C SER A 74 0.10 0.42 -19.77
N ARG A 75 1.33 0.82 -20.08
CA ARG A 75 2.46 -0.12 -20.26
C ARG A 75 2.87 -0.80 -18.96
N TYR A 76 2.81 -0.06 -17.84
CA TYR A 76 3.11 -0.61 -16.52
C TYR A 76 2.01 -1.57 -16.03
N MET A 77 0.75 -1.28 -16.35
CA MET A 77 -0.42 -2.08 -15.95
C MET A 77 -1.20 -2.57 -17.19
N PRO A 78 -0.69 -3.53 -17.96
CA PRO A 78 -1.31 -3.95 -19.22
C PRO A 78 -2.70 -4.60 -19.05
N GLY A 79 -2.99 -5.15 -17.85
CA GLY A 79 -4.30 -5.71 -17.52
C GLY A 79 -5.38 -4.67 -17.21
N ARG A 80 -5.02 -3.39 -17.10
CA ARG A 80 -5.96 -2.32 -16.75
C ARG A 80 -6.32 -1.49 -17.99
N PRO A 81 -7.62 -1.34 -18.31
CA PRO A 81 -8.04 -0.49 -19.43
C PRO A 81 -7.51 0.94 -19.28
N ARG A 82 -6.96 1.49 -20.34
CA ARG A 82 -6.54 2.89 -20.37
C ARG A 82 -7.76 3.80 -20.13
N PRO A 83 -7.72 4.71 -19.16
CA PRO A 83 -8.84 5.58 -18.90
C PRO A 83 -9.09 6.54 -20.06
N LYS A 84 -10.35 6.67 -20.48
CA LYS A 84 -10.76 7.63 -21.51
C LYS A 84 -10.71 9.08 -20.99
N ASN A 85 -11.01 9.26 -19.70
CA ASN A 85 -10.95 10.56 -19.04
C ASN A 85 -9.70 10.64 -18.15
N LEU A 86 -8.82 11.58 -18.47
CA LEU A 86 -7.55 11.77 -17.79
C LEU A 86 -7.59 12.78 -16.62
N SER A 87 -8.75 13.34 -16.30
CA SER A 87 -8.88 14.32 -15.20
C SER A 87 -8.43 13.76 -13.85
N GLY A 88 -8.67 12.46 -13.61
CA GLY A 88 -8.17 11.78 -12.43
C GLY A 88 -6.65 11.67 -12.39
N LEU A 89 -6.02 11.45 -13.53
CA LEU A 89 -4.56 11.39 -13.66
C LEU A 89 -3.91 12.75 -13.42
N ALA A 90 -4.55 13.83 -13.89
CA ALA A 90 -4.07 15.19 -13.68
C ALA A 90 -3.86 15.53 -12.18
N LYS A 91 -4.62 14.89 -11.28
CA LYS A 91 -4.46 15.08 -9.83
C LYS A 91 -3.13 14.51 -9.29
N ASN A 92 -2.52 13.56 -9.99
CA ASN A 92 -1.28 12.91 -9.63
C ASN A 92 -0.05 13.54 -10.33
N LEU A 93 -0.27 14.56 -11.12
CA LEU A 93 0.76 15.24 -11.90
C LEU A 93 0.77 16.74 -11.59
N ARG A 94 1.92 17.37 -11.79
CA ARG A 94 2.10 18.81 -11.69
C ARG A 94 2.66 19.34 -12.99
N LEU A 95 1.96 20.28 -13.61
CA LEU A 95 2.47 21.05 -14.73
C LEU A 95 3.53 22.04 -14.20
N ARG A 96 4.73 22.04 -14.77
CA ARG A 96 5.80 22.99 -14.44
C ARG A 96 5.94 24.06 -15.51
N GLU A 97 6.73 25.09 -15.23
CA GLU A 97 6.97 26.26 -16.11
C GLU A 97 7.51 25.88 -17.49
N ASN A 98 8.21 24.74 -17.61
CA ASN A 98 8.70 24.23 -18.88
C ASN A 98 7.60 23.55 -19.74
N GLY A 99 6.33 23.63 -19.32
CA GLY A 99 5.19 23.05 -20.05
C GLY A 99 5.07 21.53 -19.95
N ARG A 100 5.86 20.88 -19.09
CA ARG A 100 5.82 19.42 -18.93
C ARG A 100 5.19 19.02 -17.62
N TYR A 101 4.58 17.84 -17.60
CA TYR A 101 3.96 17.24 -16.43
C TYR A 101 4.94 16.35 -15.67
N TYR A 102 4.95 16.46 -14.36
CA TYR A 102 5.80 15.68 -13.46
C TYR A 102 4.95 15.00 -12.40
N TRP A 103 5.40 13.84 -11.95
CA TRP A 103 4.78 13.22 -10.80
C TRP A 103 4.74 14.17 -9.61
N HIS A 104 3.66 14.13 -8.82
CA HIS A 104 3.51 15.03 -7.67
C HIS A 104 4.33 14.61 -6.45
N TRP A 105 4.81 13.37 -6.39
CA TRP A 105 5.66 12.92 -5.28
C TRP A 105 7.07 13.52 -5.36
N ASP A 106 7.77 13.47 -4.21
CA ASP A 106 9.15 13.94 -4.14
C ASP A 106 10.10 12.93 -4.84
N PRO A 107 10.83 13.33 -5.87
CA PRO A 107 11.77 12.44 -6.57
C PRO A 107 12.87 11.90 -5.66
N ARG A 108 13.18 12.57 -4.54
CA ARG A 108 14.15 12.08 -3.54
C ARG A 108 13.77 10.74 -2.94
N PHE A 109 12.49 10.36 -2.97
CA PHE A 109 12.06 9.03 -2.59
C PHE A 109 12.76 7.92 -3.42
N ILE A 110 13.03 8.20 -4.69
CA ILE A 110 13.72 7.26 -5.60
C ILE A 110 15.22 7.55 -5.67
N THR A 111 15.61 8.82 -5.80
CA THR A 111 16.99 9.25 -6.07
C THR A 111 17.77 9.60 -4.82
N GLY A 112 17.08 9.88 -3.70
CA GLY A 112 17.72 10.34 -2.46
C GLY A 112 18.61 9.29 -1.79
N THR A 113 19.66 9.76 -1.15
CA THR A 113 20.57 8.94 -0.33
C THR A 113 19.89 8.43 0.95
N GLN A 114 18.92 9.18 1.45
CA GLN A 114 18.06 8.78 2.57
C GLN A 114 16.85 8.00 2.06
N LYS A 115 17.11 6.80 1.58
CA LYS A 115 16.01 5.85 1.34
C LYS A 115 15.39 5.50 2.68
N PRO A 116 14.05 5.38 2.79
CA PRO A 116 13.41 5.01 4.05
C PRO A 116 14.06 3.75 4.60
N GLN A 117 14.87 3.89 5.64
CA GLN A 117 15.70 2.80 6.15
C GLN A 117 14.87 1.59 6.59
N GLY A 118 13.64 1.82 7.05
CA GLY A 118 12.78 0.74 7.52
C GLY A 118 12.22 -0.21 6.45
N SER A 119 12.07 0.25 5.20
CA SER A 119 11.52 -0.59 4.13
C SER A 119 12.54 -1.57 3.52
N ARG A 120 13.82 -1.45 3.90
CA ARG A 120 14.93 -2.26 3.39
C ARG A 120 15.54 -3.18 4.43
N GLU A 121 15.04 -3.14 5.67
CA GLU A 121 15.46 -4.04 6.74
C GLU A 121 14.37 -5.09 6.96
N PRO A 122 14.42 -6.23 6.23
CA PRO A 122 13.41 -7.29 6.37
C PRO A 122 13.23 -7.75 7.82
N GLU A 123 14.32 -7.79 8.59
CA GLU A 123 14.30 -8.16 10.00
C GLU A 123 13.49 -7.18 10.85
N ARG A 124 13.64 -5.87 10.60
CA ARG A 124 12.86 -4.85 11.32
C ARG A 124 11.38 -4.97 11.03
N LEU A 125 11.01 -5.23 9.77
CA LEU A 125 9.61 -5.44 9.39
C LEU A 125 9.05 -6.72 10.00
N GLN A 126 9.83 -7.80 10.02
CA GLN A 126 9.42 -9.04 10.66
C GLN A 126 9.25 -8.86 12.19
N MET A 127 10.18 -8.16 12.86
CA MET A 127 10.05 -7.86 14.28
C MET A 127 8.82 -7.01 14.57
N ALA A 128 8.54 -5.99 13.74
CA ALA A 128 7.34 -5.18 13.86
C ALA A 128 6.07 -6.03 13.70
N ALA A 129 6.03 -6.91 12.69
CA ALA A 129 4.90 -7.81 12.48
C ALA A 129 4.69 -8.77 13.68
N ARG A 130 5.75 -9.38 14.20
CA ARG A 130 5.68 -10.26 15.39
C ARG A 130 5.15 -9.55 16.63
N SER A 131 5.34 -8.23 16.71
CA SER A 131 4.85 -7.43 17.83
C SER A 131 3.39 -7.01 17.70
N LEU A 132 2.73 -7.26 16.57
CA LEU A 132 1.32 -6.95 16.35
C LEU A 132 0.46 -7.81 17.30
N LYS A 133 -0.31 -7.14 18.15
CA LYS A 133 -1.29 -7.76 19.06
C LYS A 133 -2.69 -7.20 18.85
N ILE A 134 -2.82 -6.26 17.92
CA ILE A 134 -4.08 -5.63 17.57
C ILE A 134 -4.73 -6.40 16.41
N PRO A 135 -6.05 -6.35 16.26
CA PRO A 135 -6.73 -6.89 15.09
C PRO A 135 -6.08 -6.38 13.80
N THR A 136 -5.78 -7.29 12.91
CA THR A 136 -5.04 -7.00 11.68
C THR A 136 -5.71 -7.69 10.50
N LEU A 137 -5.94 -6.94 9.43
CA LEU A 137 -6.45 -7.45 8.16
C LEU A 137 -5.37 -7.28 7.09
N LEU A 138 -5.04 -8.35 6.38
CA LEU A 138 -4.26 -8.31 5.14
C LEU A 138 -5.22 -8.44 3.95
N VAL A 139 -5.27 -7.40 3.12
CA VAL A 139 -5.99 -7.41 1.83
C VAL A 139 -4.95 -7.50 0.72
N ARG A 140 -4.93 -8.61 -0.01
CA ARG A 140 -4.00 -8.86 -1.11
C ARG A 140 -4.70 -8.78 -2.46
N GLY A 141 -4.05 -8.21 -3.47
CA GLY A 141 -4.45 -8.41 -4.86
C GLY A 141 -3.99 -9.78 -5.36
N ARG A 142 -4.91 -10.61 -5.89
CA ARG A 142 -4.56 -11.96 -6.36
C ARG A 142 -3.50 -11.95 -7.44
N ASP A 143 -3.49 -10.93 -8.29
CA ASP A 143 -2.54 -10.75 -9.39
C ASP A 143 -1.36 -9.83 -9.01
N SER A 144 -1.12 -9.64 -7.70
CA SER A 144 -0.01 -8.80 -7.22
C SER A 144 1.34 -9.45 -7.49
N ASP A 145 2.23 -8.67 -8.10
CA ASP A 145 3.64 -9.03 -8.25
C ASP A 145 4.45 -8.80 -6.95
N LEU A 146 3.89 -8.03 -5.99
CA LEU A 146 4.60 -7.62 -4.77
C LEU A 146 4.41 -8.60 -3.61
N VAL A 147 3.15 -8.98 -3.33
CA VAL A 147 2.81 -9.92 -2.27
C VAL A 147 2.38 -11.25 -2.88
N THR A 148 3.24 -12.24 -2.80
CA THR A 148 2.96 -13.59 -3.26
C THR A 148 2.02 -14.31 -2.29
N VAL A 149 1.38 -15.41 -2.72
CA VAL A 149 0.58 -16.28 -1.85
C VAL A 149 1.44 -16.81 -0.68
N GLU A 150 2.69 -17.15 -0.98
CA GLU A 150 3.64 -17.62 0.02
C GLU A 150 3.97 -16.53 1.07
N ALA A 151 4.17 -15.29 0.64
CA ALA A 151 4.41 -14.17 1.55
C ALA A 151 3.19 -13.90 2.44
N ALA A 152 1.97 -14.02 1.90
CA ALA A 152 0.74 -13.90 2.68
C ALA A 152 0.60 -15.03 3.72
N ARG A 153 0.94 -16.28 3.34
CA ARG A 153 0.94 -17.42 4.26
C ARG A 153 1.95 -17.22 5.40
N GLN A 154 3.18 -16.80 5.08
CA GLN A 154 4.21 -16.51 6.08
C GLN A 154 3.78 -15.36 7.00
N PHE A 155 3.07 -14.36 6.48
CA PHE A 155 2.51 -13.31 7.33
C PHE A 155 1.48 -13.87 8.32
N ALA A 156 0.59 -14.76 7.90
CA ALA A 156 -0.38 -15.41 8.77
C ALA A 156 0.30 -16.29 9.86
N GLU A 157 1.44 -16.90 9.55
CA GLU A 157 2.25 -17.63 10.54
C GLU A 157 2.86 -16.68 11.60
N ILE A 158 3.31 -15.49 11.16
CA ILE A 158 3.90 -14.46 12.03
C ILE A 158 2.83 -13.77 12.88
N VAL A 159 1.63 -13.55 12.32
CA VAL A 159 0.49 -12.85 12.92
C VAL A 159 -0.75 -13.75 12.87
N PRO A 160 -0.82 -14.80 13.72
CA PRO A 160 -1.84 -15.85 13.59
C PRO A 160 -3.29 -15.37 13.76
N HIS A 161 -3.48 -14.21 14.38
CA HIS A 161 -4.80 -13.60 14.57
C HIS A 161 -5.19 -12.64 13.43
N SER A 162 -4.35 -12.53 12.39
CA SER A 162 -4.69 -11.71 11.23
C SER A 162 -5.76 -12.38 10.37
N GLU A 163 -6.66 -11.56 9.86
CA GLU A 163 -7.59 -11.95 8.79
C GLU A 163 -6.93 -11.74 7.43
N PHE A 164 -7.31 -12.55 6.45
CA PHE A 164 -6.77 -12.47 5.10
C PHE A 164 -7.89 -12.46 4.05
N ILE A 165 -7.79 -11.54 3.10
CA ILE A 165 -8.68 -11.44 1.95
C ILE A 165 -7.85 -11.35 0.67
N ASP A 166 -8.15 -12.23 -0.28
CA ASP A 166 -7.51 -12.30 -1.60
C ASP A 166 -8.48 -11.78 -2.67
N VAL A 167 -8.21 -10.59 -3.20
CA VAL A 167 -9.09 -9.89 -4.14
C VAL A 167 -8.79 -10.34 -5.57
N ALA A 168 -9.73 -11.04 -6.19
CA ALA A 168 -9.60 -11.51 -7.57
C ALA A 168 -9.54 -10.36 -8.57
N ASN A 169 -8.74 -10.53 -9.63
CA ASN A 169 -8.55 -9.55 -10.71
C ASN A 169 -8.08 -8.17 -10.19
N ALA A 170 -7.26 -8.17 -9.15
CA ALA A 170 -6.60 -6.99 -8.62
C ALA A 170 -5.10 -7.25 -8.50
N GLY A 171 -4.28 -6.29 -8.94
CA GLY A 171 -2.84 -6.26 -8.73
C GLY A 171 -2.47 -5.50 -7.44
N HIS A 172 -1.28 -4.89 -7.44
CA HIS A 172 -0.81 -4.11 -6.28
C HIS A 172 -1.72 -2.92 -5.92
N MET A 173 -2.44 -2.36 -6.89
CA MET A 173 -3.36 -1.23 -6.68
C MET A 173 -4.78 -1.68 -6.33
N VAL A 174 -4.92 -2.57 -5.34
CA VAL A 174 -6.17 -3.26 -4.98
C VAL A 174 -7.37 -2.31 -4.89
N ALA A 175 -7.24 -1.21 -4.15
CA ALA A 175 -8.30 -0.22 -3.99
C ALA A 175 -8.67 0.49 -5.31
N GLY A 176 -7.70 0.66 -6.20
CA GLY A 176 -7.92 1.27 -7.51
C GLY A 176 -8.47 0.30 -8.55
N ASP A 177 -8.15 -1.00 -8.42
CA ASP A 177 -8.57 -2.04 -9.37
C ASP A 177 -9.97 -2.59 -9.06
N LYS A 178 -10.28 -2.79 -7.77
CA LYS A 178 -11.52 -3.40 -7.27
C LYS A 178 -12.03 -2.65 -6.04
N ASN A 179 -12.38 -1.38 -6.21
CA ASN A 179 -12.78 -0.48 -5.12
C ASN A 179 -13.94 -1.03 -4.29
N ASP A 180 -14.99 -1.56 -4.90
CA ASP A 180 -16.17 -2.04 -4.20
C ASP A 180 -15.86 -3.25 -3.31
N ILE A 181 -15.08 -4.22 -3.85
CA ILE A 181 -14.66 -5.41 -3.10
C ILE A 181 -13.75 -5.00 -1.95
N PHE A 182 -12.79 -4.12 -2.22
CA PHE A 182 -11.88 -3.59 -1.21
C PHE A 182 -12.66 -2.87 -0.10
N THR A 183 -13.56 -1.98 -0.46
CA THR A 183 -14.37 -1.20 0.48
C THR A 183 -15.24 -2.12 1.34
N SER A 184 -15.93 -3.10 0.74
CA SER A 184 -16.74 -4.06 1.48
C SER A 184 -15.89 -4.84 2.49
N ALA A 185 -14.74 -5.36 2.06
CA ALA A 185 -13.83 -6.11 2.93
C ALA A 185 -13.37 -5.30 4.15
N VAL A 186 -13.00 -4.04 3.93
CA VAL A 186 -12.56 -3.14 5.01
C VAL A 186 -13.73 -2.79 5.93
N LEU A 187 -14.91 -2.47 5.39
CA LEU A 187 -16.09 -2.14 6.19
C LEU A 187 -16.54 -3.33 7.04
N ASP A 188 -16.56 -4.54 6.48
CA ASP A 188 -16.92 -5.76 7.21
C ASP A 188 -15.96 -6.01 8.39
N PHE A 189 -14.65 -5.84 8.16
CA PHE A 189 -13.64 -5.92 9.21
C PHE A 189 -13.89 -4.87 10.29
N LEU A 190 -14.07 -3.60 9.92
CA LEU A 190 -14.29 -2.50 10.86
C LEU A 190 -15.59 -2.65 11.67
N THR A 191 -16.64 -3.17 11.03
CA THR A 191 -17.94 -3.39 11.70
C THR A 191 -17.83 -4.43 12.80
N ARG A 192 -17.07 -5.51 12.58
CA ARG A 192 -16.81 -6.50 13.63
C ARG A 192 -15.96 -5.97 14.78
N MET A 193 -15.18 -4.91 14.53
CA MET A 193 -14.33 -4.24 15.50
C MET A 193 -15.07 -3.18 16.32
N ALA A 194 -16.20 -2.67 15.80
CA ALA A 194 -17.01 -1.70 16.53
C ALA A 194 -17.58 -2.36 17.79
N PRO A 195 -17.47 -1.74 18.99
CA PRO A 195 -18.19 -2.23 20.15
C PRO A 195 -19.67 -2.33 19.81
N ALA A 196 -20.31 -3.45 20.17
CA ALA A 196 -21.76 -3.58 20.02
C ALA A 196 -22.43 -2.34 20.58
N ALA A 197 -23.25 -1.67 19.78
CA ALA A 197 -23.99 -0.52 20.22
C ALA A 197 -24.78 -0.96 21.47
N SER A 198 -24.46 -0.39 22.63
CA SER A 198 -25.23 -0.61 23.84
C SER A 198 -26.63 -0.05 23.56
N THR A 199 -27.57 -0.94 23.27
CA THR A 199 -29.01 -0.63 23.24
C THR A 199 -29.38 -0.20 24.67
N SER A 200 -29.43 1.11 24.88
CA SER A 200 -30.00 1.72 26.08
C SER A 200 -31.51 1.71 26.01
#